data_b75f7a181800b3ba64a4c26a80225e4d
#
_entry.id   b75f7a181800b3ba64a4c26a80225e4d
#
_cell.length_a   1.000
_cell.length_b   1.000
_cell.length_c   1.000
_cell.angle_alpha   90.00
_cell.angle_beta   90.00
_cell.angle_gamma   90.00
#
_symmetry.space_group_name_H-M   'P 1'
#
loop_
_entity.id
_entity.type
_entity.pdbx_description
1 polymer ?
#
loop_
_entity_poly.entity_id
_entity_poly.type
_entity_poly.pdbx_seq_one_letter_code
_entity_poly.pdbx_strand_id
1 'polypeptide(L)'
;LKNQMLPSSEVGNKINEWYGYIRTFSIPDAEVLKNEIKEQLDQMEEDQDLLLYYSLMEFRHRLMLESLEPLENMRIEQQPSLSDLLSDIERKQVRIKGVLDYYYNFFRGQYEFYQKNYIEAINCYKLAELKLNIIPQDEKIERAEFHYKVAAAYYRIKQNMFSLHHAEIALNMFKKNEDYITKTISSEMMLGANKLDLLRYEEAEEHYKNALISAEIADDRLSIGLACYNIGLSYAAQNKNQMAEEYFRKALAIREHYASDKGVKTTFELAFVLFKNEKTVEAQNLLDKGLKQADKEGEEEYLAKFNIIRAMYCVNDSSEKKQLLDNSFQYLEEKKLWVDVEELIQEVADYYRIFEDHKNTILYLDKVIHAKNKILRVSEELE
;
A
#
# COMPACT_ATOMS: atom_id res chain seq x y z
N LEU A 1 23.41 13.15 48.49
CA LEU A 1 23.30 12.05 47.54
C LEU A 1 23.56 12.66 46.18
N LYS A 2 24.70 12.40 45.51
CA LYS A 2 24.90 12.69 44.08
C LYS A 2 23.83 11.88 43.33
N ASN A 3 22.91 12.53 42.66
CA ASN A 3 22.06 11.86 41.68
C ASN A 3 23.01 11.20 40.68
N GLN A 4 23.08 9.89 40.69
CA GLN A 4 23.84 9.11 39.71
C GLN A 4 23.07 9.25 38.38
N MET A 5 23.67 9.93 37.41
CA MET A 5 23.08 10.05 36.09
C MET A 5 22.93 8.66 35.46
N LEU A 6 21.87 8.46 34.69
CA LEU A 6 21.65 7.19 33.97
C LEU A 6 22.67 7.04 32.87
N PRO A 7 23.30 5.87 32.69
CA PRO A 7 24.17 5.62 31.54
C PRO A 7 23.40 5.74 30.21
N SER A 8 23.96 6.46 29.22
CA SER A 8 23.33 6.61 27.90
C SER A 8 23.07 5.27 27.22
N SER A 9 23.91 4.27 27.47
CA SER A 9 23.74 2.90 26.94
C SER A 9 22.46 2.20 27.43
N GLU A 10 22.02 2.48 28.67
CA GLU A 10 20.76 1.91 29.21
C GLU A 10 19.55 2.50 28.50
N VAL A 11 19.55 3.81 28.28
CA VAL A 11 18.49 4.51 27.54
C VAL A 11 18.51 4.07 26.07
N GLY A 12 19.69 3.86 25.48
CA GLY A 12 19.85 3.34 24.12
C GLY A 12 19.23 1.96 23.91
N ASN A 13 19.36 1.06 24.87
CA ASN A 13 18.72 -0.27 24.83
C ASN A 13 17.18 -0.15 24.81
N LYS A 14 16.62 0.75 25.63
CA LYS A 14 15.16 1.00 25.60
C LYS A 14 14.69 1.62 24.28
N ILE A 15 15.49 2.49 23.65
CA ILE A 15 15.17 3.02 22.32
C ILE A 15 15.14 1.90 21.29
N ASN A 16 16.06 0.92 21.36
CA ASN A 16 16.04 -0.25 20.48
C ASN A 16 14.80 -1.12 20.70
N GLU A 17 14.40 -1.33 21.94
CA GLU A 17 13.17 -2.06 22.28
C GLU A 17 11.93 -1.30 21.74
N TRP A 18 11.86 0.00 21.95
CA TRP A 18 10.82 0.85 21.40
C TRP A 18 10.72 0.73 19.87
N TYR A 19 11.85 0.72 19.17
CA TYR A 19 11.90 0.50 17.75
C TYR A 19 11.35 -0.89 17.35
N GLY A 20 11.57 -1.90 18.17
CA GLY A 20 10.95 -3.22 18.02
C GLY A 20 9.42 -3.14 18.02
N TYR A 21 8.81 -2.45 18.99
CA TYR A 21 7.36 -2.24 19.04
C TYR A 21 6.82 -1.42 17.85
N ILE A 22 7.57 -0.41 17.39
CA ILE A 22 7.22 0.36 16.19
C ILE A 22 7.17 -0.55 14.95
N ARG A 23 8.12 -1.47 14.79
CA ARG A 23 8.18 -2.41 13.65
C ARG A 23 7.05 -3.43 13.64
N THR A 24 6.62 -3.87 14.81
CA THR A 24 5.52 -4.84 14.98
C THR A 24 4.14 -4.18 15.10
N PHE A 25 4.06 -2.85 15.02
CA PHE A 25 2.82 -2.07 15.17
C PHE A 25 2.13 -2.27 16.53
N SER A 26 2.90 -2.57 17.60
CA SER A 26 2.38 -2.64 18.96
C SER A 26 2.26 -1.23 19.55
N ILE A 27 1.16 -0.53 19.22
CA ILE A 27 0.95 0.89 19.59
C ILE A 27 0.98 1.08 21.12
N PRO A 28 0.24 0.30 21.94
CA PRO A 28 0.23 0.52 23.39
C PRO A 28 1.62 0.41 24.02
N ASP A 29 2.38 -0.61 23.64
CA ASP A 29 3.73 -0.83 24.17
C ASP A 29 4.70 0.26 23.71
N ALA A 30 4.58 0.67 22.44
CA ALA A 30 5.40 1.74 21.88
C ALA A 30 5.14 3.10 22.58
N GLU A 31 3.89 3.43 22.91
CA GLU A 31 3.56 4.67 23.62
C GLU A 31 4.04 4.64 25.10
N VAL A 32 3.85 3.52 25.78
CA VAL A 32 4.35 3.37 27.17
C VAL A 32 5.85 3.57 27.23
N LEU A 33 6.59 2.85 26.38
CA LEU A 33 8.05 2.90 26.40
C LEU A 33 8.60 4.26 25.93
N LYS A 34 7.94 4.93 24.97
CA LYS A 34 8.26 6.29 24.56
C LYS A 34 8.21 7.26 25.76
N ASN A 35 7.16 7.19 26.57
CA ASN A 35 7.00 8.08 27.74
C ASN A 35 8.07 7.81 28.80
N GLU A 36 8.38 6.54 29.09
CA GLU A 36 9.46 6.17 30.00
C GLU A 36 10.83 6.69 29.52
N ILE A 37 11.14 6.53 28.23
CA ILE A 37 12.39 7.03 27.64
C ILE A 37 12.47 8.55 27.79
N LYS A 38 11.38 9.28 27.51
CA LYS A 38 11.34 10.73 27.61
C LYS A 38 11.68 11.24 29.00
N GLU A 39 11.17 10.57 30.05
CA GLU A 39 11.51 10.89 31.45
C GLU A 39 12.98 10.60 31.79
N GLN A 40 13.58 9.59 31.17
CA GLN A 40 14.96 9.20 31.39
C GLN A 40 15.98 10.06 30.66
N LEU A 41 15.61 10.65 29.51
CA LEU A 41 16.50 11.55 28.75
C LEU A 41 16.96 12.75 29.58
N ASP A 42 16.11 13.30 30.47
CA ASP A 42 16.45 14.42 31.36
C ASP A 42 17.38 14.02 32.50
N GLN A 43 17.54 12.73 32.76
CA GLN A 43 18.32 12.17 33.88
C GLN A 43 19.59 11.43 33.41
N MET A 44 19.80 11.29 32.10
CA MET A 44 20.94 10.56 31.55
C MET A 44 22.17 11.43 31.37
N GLU A 45 23.32 10.77 31.24
CA GLU A 45 24.56 11.42 30.80
C GLU A 45 24.37 12.07 29.42
N GLU A 46 24.95 13.24 29.20
CA GLU A 46 24.82 13.96 27.93
C GLU A 46 25.40 13.16 26.77
N ASP A 47 24.55 12.71 25.86
CA ASP A 47 24.91 11.98 24.65
C ASP A 47 24.10 12.49 23.47
N GLN A 48 24.75 13.32 22.66
CA GLN A 48 24.12 14.02 21.55
C GLN A 48 23.77 13.07 20.38
N ASP A 49 24.50 11.97 20.21
CA ASP A 49 24.20 10.97 19.18
C ASP A 49 22.96 10.15 19.61
N LEU A 50 22.82 9.85 20.89
CA LEU A 50 21.62 9.18 21.44
C LEU A 50 20.38 10.09 21.35
N LEU A 51 20.53 11.39 21.62
CA LEU A 51 19.42 12.34 21.44
C LEU A 51 18.97 12.44 19.99
N LEU A 52 19.90 12.37 19.04
CA LEU A 52 19.56 12.31 17.61
C LEU A 52 18.89 10.98 17.26
N TYR A 53 19.37 9.86 17.82
CA TYR A 53 18.75 8.56 17.63
C TYR A 53 17.31 8.54 18.18
N TYR A 54 17.08 9.10 19.36
CA TYR A 54 15.71 9.30 19.89
C TYR A 54 14.83 10.10 18.93
N SER A 55 15.34 11.23 18.40
CA SER A 55 14.58 12.06 17.46
C SER A 55 14.18 11.31 16.18
N LEU A 56 15.08 10.45 15.66
CA LEU A 56 14.81 9.58 14.51
C LEU A 56 13.73 8.54 14.83
N MET A 57 13.77 7.94 16.03
CA MET A 57 12.76 6.96 16.45
C MET A 57 11.40 7.63 16.72
N GLU A 58 11.39 8.84 17.28
CA GLU A 58 10.16 9.62 17.46
C GLU A 58 9.50 9.95 16.12
N PHE A 59 10.29 10.39 15.15
CA PHE A 59 9.82 10.60 13.78
C PHE A 59 9.25 9.31 13.15
N ARG A 60 9.95 8.19 13.31
CA ARG A 60 9.50 6.89 12.77
C ARG A 60 8.22 6.39 13.46
N HIS A 61 8.11 6.60 14.80
CA HIS A 61 6.90 6.27 15.55
C HIS A 61 5.71 7.10 15.06
N ARG A 62 5.89 8.41 14.91
CA ARG A 62 4.86 9.30 14.39
C ARG A 62 4.41 8.89 12.98
N LEU A 63 5.35 8.56 12.12
CA LEU A 63 5.06 8.06 10.77
C LEU A 63 4.25 6.75 10.80
N MET A 64 4.53 5.85 11.75
CA MET A 64 3.74 4.63 11.95
C MET A 64 2.29 4.98 12.31
N LEU A 65 2.08 5.86 13.29
CA LEU A 65 0.73 6.26 13.72
C LEU A 65 -0.07 6.89 12.59
N GLU A 66 0.51 7.83 11.86
CA GLU A 66 -0.17 8.50 10.74
C GLU A 66 -0.46 7.54 9.57
N SER A 67 0.29 6.44 9.44
CA SER A 67 0.01 5.43 8.42
C SER A 67 -1.15 4.50 8.75
N LEU A 68 -1.60 4.47 10.01
CA LEU A 68 -2.67 3.59 10.49
C LEU A 68 -4.03 4.29 10.58
N GLU A 69 -4.05 5.59 10.87
CA GLU A 69 -5.28 6.37 10.97
C GLU A 69 -5.19 7.65 10.14
N PRO A 70 -6.25 8.01 9.38
CA PRO A 70 -6.35 9.31 8.74
C PRO A 70 -6.28 10.44 9.80
N LEU A 71 -5.52 11.49 9.54
CA LEU A 71 -5.25 12.63 10.42
C LEU A 71 -6.51 13.28 11.02
N GLU A 72 -7.67 13.14 10.35
CA GLU A 72 -8.95 13.73 10.77
C GLU A 72 -9.50 13.16 12.09
N ASN A 73 -9.08 11.96 12.50
CA ASN A 73 -9.57 11.29 13.71
C ASN A 73 -8.63 11.40 14.92
N MET A 74 -7.39 11.81 14.72
CA MET A 74 -6.45 12.02 15.82
C MET A 74 -6.58 13.43 16.37
N ARG A 75 -6.99 13.58 17.64
CA ARG A 75 -6.88 14.84 18.41
C ARG A 75 -5.42 15.15 18.73
N ILE A 76 -4.63 15.53 17.69
CA ILE A 76 -3.19 15.76 17.84
C ILE A 76 -2.89 17.26 17.71
N GLU A 77 -3.79 18.13 18.18
CA GLU A 77 -3.67 19.59 18.08
C GLU A 77 -2.44 20.20 18.79
N GLN A 78 -1.64 19.40 19.50
CA GLN A 78 -0.48 19.91 20.27
C GLN A 78 0.84 19.16 20.00
N GLN A 79 0.90 18.28 19.03
CA GLN A 79 2.16 17.57 18.70
C GLN A 79 2.77 18.12 17.41
N PRO A 80 4.11 18.16 17.29
CA PRO A 80 4.79 18.61 16.08
C PRO A 80 4.40 17.74 14.88
N SER A 81 4.27 18.35 13.71
CA SER A 81 4.01 17.62 12.47
C SER A 81 5.21 16.78 12.06
N LEU A 82 4.99 15.79 11.15
CA LEU A 82 6.12 15.02 10.58
C LEU A 82 7.15 15.93 9.92
N SER A 83 6.71 16.99 9.25
CA SER A 83 7.63 17.96 8.61
C SER A 83 8.44 18.76 9.63
N ASP A 84 7.86 19.10 10.79
CA ASP A 84 8.59 19.79 11.87
C ASP A 84 9.65 18.89 12.48
N LEU A 85 9.28 17.61 12.77
CA LEU A 85 10.22 16.61 13.29
C LEU A 85 11.37 16.36 12.32
N LEU A 86 11.08 16.24 11.03
CA LEU A 86 12.11 16.07 10.00
C LEU A 86 13.03 17.29 9.93
N SER A 87 12.47 18.49 9.93
CA SER A 87 13.25 19.74 9.92
C SER A 87 14.17 19.87 11.13
N ASP A 88 13.73 19.44 12.31
CA ASP A 88 14.57 19.44 13.52
C ASP A 88 15.72 18.44 13.43
N ILE A 89 15.51 17.29 12.83
CA ILE A 89 16.57 16.31 12.55
C ILE A 89 17.56 16.89 11.54
N GLU A 90 17.09 17.52 10.46
CA GLU A 90 17.93 18.13 9.41
C GLU A 90 18.80 19.28 9.93
N ARG A 91 18.33 20.08 10.88
CA ARG A 91 19.16 21.09 11.54
C ARG A 91 20.38 20.51 12.26
N LYS A 92 20.31 19.24 12.65
CA LYS A 92 21.39 18.50 13.31
C LYS A 92 22.28 17.73 12.32
N GLN A 93 22.17 17.98 11.00
CA GLN A 93 22.75 17.20 9.89
C GLN A 93 24.26 16.96 10.02
N VAL A 94 25.04 17.89 10.58
CA VAL A 94 26.49 17.74 10.77
C VAL A 94 26.85 16.51 11.64
N ARG A 95 25.92 16.02 12.46
CA ARG A 95 26.10 14.86 13.37
C ARG A 95 25.58 13.55 12.81
N ILE A 96 24.85 13.58 11.67
CA ILE A 96 24.30 12.39 11.05
C ILE A 96 25.41 11.61 10.37
N LYS A 97 25.93 10.56 11.03
CA LYS A 97 27.03 9.72 10.56
C LYS A 97 26.77 8.26 10.91
N GLY A 98 27.42 7.35 10.19
CA GLY A 98 27.37 5.93 10.50
C GLY A 98 25.94 5.35 10.44
N VAL A 99 25.52 4.67 11.47
CA VAL A 99 24.19 4.04 11.56
C VAL A 99 23.05 5.07 11.58
N LEU A 100 23.28 6.29 12.12
CA LEU A 100 22.28 7.36 12.13
C LEU A 100 22.01 7.86 10.71
N ASP A 101 23.02 7.87 9.83
CA ASP A 101 22.88 8.22 8.42
C ASP A 101 22.02 7.20 7.65
N TYR A 102 22.18 5.90 7.98
CA TYR A 102 21.27 4.87 7.48
C TYR A 102 19.82 5.14 7.91
N TYR A 103 19.55 5.29 9.21
CA TYR A 103 18.19 5.51 9.71
C TYR A 103 17.56 6.79 9.20
N TYR A 104 18.32 7.88 9.12
CA TYR A 104 17.84 9.13 8.57
C TYR A 104 17.34 8.95 7.12
N ASN A 105 18.16 8.40 6.24
CA ASN A 105 17.77 8.20 4.85
C ASN A 105 16.64 7.17 4.72
N PHE A 106 16.66 6.11 5.51
CA PHE A 106 15.63 5.08 5.49
C PHE A 106 14.27 5.62 5.94
N PHE A 107 14.22 6.40 7.02
CA PHE A 107 12.95 6.96 7.52
C PHE A 107 12.46 8.13 6.67
N ARG A 108 13.36 8.94 6.15
CA ARG A 108 13.01 9.94 5.14
C ARG A 108 12.40 9.31 3.90
N GLY A 109 12.97 8.22 3.41
CA GLY A 109 12.38 7.45 2.31
C GLY A 109 10.97 6.92 2.61
N GLN A 110 10.71 6.47 3.84
CA GLN A 110 9.37 6.07 4.26
C GLN A 110 8.41 7.26 4.33
N TYR A 111 8.86 8.43 4.76
CA TYR A 111 8.08 9.66 4.75
C TYR A 111 7.72 10.10 3.33
N GLU A 112 8.69 10.13 2.41
CA GLU A 112 8.45 10.47 1.01
C GLU A 112 7.47 9.47 0.35
N PHE A 113 7.61 8.17 0.70
CA PHE A 113 6.64 7.15 0.26
C PHE A 113 5.22 7.44 0.78
N TYR A 114 5.07 7.82 2.04
CA TYR A 114 3.79 8.19 2.64
C TYR A 114 3.19 9.42 1.94
N GLN A 115 4.02 10.41 1.58
CA GLN A 115 3.64 11.58 0.78
C GLN A 115 3.37 11.26 -0.70
N LYS A 116 3.48 9.99 -1.11
CA LYS A 116 3.35 9.51 -2.51
C LYS A 116 4.45 10.02 -3.46
N ASN A 117 5.54 10.57 -2.94
CA ASN A 117 6.73 10.99 -3.67
C ASN A 117 7.65 9.79 -3.89
N TYR A 118 7.20 8.79 -4.66
CA TYR A 118 7.84 7.48 -4.75
C TYR A 118 9.27 7.52 -5.28
N ILE A 119 9.60 8.47 -6.15
CA ILE A 119 10.94 8.64 -6.71
C ILE A 119 11.90 9.15 -5.64
N GLU A 120 11.49 10.19 -4.92
CA GLU A 120 12.32 10.72 -3.84
C GLU A 120 12.48 9.67 -2.72
N ALA A 121 11.44 8.87 -2.46
CA ALA A 121 11.55 7.71 -1.58
C ALA A 121 12.64 6.74 -2.03
N ILE A 122 12.68 6.39 -3.33
CA ILE A 122 13.70 5.51 -3.91
C ILE A 122 15.09 6.15 -3.81
N ASN A 123 15.24 7.45 -4.06
CA ASN A 123 16.51 8.16 -3.91
C ASN A 123 17.02 8.08 -2.47
N CYS A 124 16.16 8.33 -1.50
CA CYS A 124 16.49 8.19 -0.08
C CYS A 124 16.88 6.74 0.26
N TYR A 125 16.15 5.74 -0.25
CA TYR A 125 16.47 4.34 -0.04
C TYR A 125 17.82 3.94 -0.68
N LYS A 126 18.17 4.45 -1.86
CA LYS A 126 19.50 4.23 -2.47
C LYS A 126 20.62 4.78 -1.56
N LEU A 127 20.40 5.96 -0.94
CA LEU A 127 21.38 6.51 0.02
C LEU A 127 21.48 5.64 1.28
N ALA A 128 20.36 5.14 1.80
CA ALA A 128 20.34 4.21 2.93
C ALA A 128 21.03 2.89 2.59
N GLU A 129 20.84 2.37 1.37
CA GLU A 129 21.45 1.11 0.89
C GLU A 129 22.97 1.17 0.92
N LEU A 130 23.59 2.31 0.56
CA LEU A 130 25.04 2.52 0.66
C LEU A 130 25.57 2.34 2.08
N LYS A 131 24.72 2.46 3.08
CA LYS A 131 25.05 2.31 4.51
C LYS A 131 24.54 1.00 5.12
N LEU A 132 23.80 0.19 4.37
CA LEU A 132 23.20 -1.03 4.87
C LEU A 132 24.22 -2.06 5.41
N ASN A 133 25.46 -1.99 4.93
CA ASN A 133 26.56 -2.83 5.44
C ASN A 133 26.99 -2.48 6.87
N ILE A 134 26.64 -1.29 7.38
CA ILE A 134 26.91 -0.87 8.77
C ILE A 134 25.94 -1.59 9.74
N ILE A 135 24.75 -1.93 9.27
CA ILE A 135 23.78 -2.72 10.05
C ILE A 135 24.35 -4.13 10.24
N PRO A 136 24.47 -4.61 11.48
CA PRO A 136 24.99 -5.94 11.78
C PRO A 136 24.29 -7.04 10.96
N GLN A 137 25.02 -8.09 10.59
CA GLN A 137 24.48 -9.16 9.74
C GLN A 137 23.43 -10.03 10.46
N ASP A 138 23.42 -10.06 11.76
CA ASP A 138 22.44 -10.70 12.63
C ASP A 138 21.15 -9.90 12.75
N GLU A 139 21.17 -8.59 12.48
CA GLU A 139 19.98 -7.72 12.37
C GLU A 139 19.17 -8.00 11.09
N LYS A 140 18.77 -9.26 10.92
CA LYS A 140 18.08 -9.74 9.71
C LYS A 140 16.75 -9.04 9.47
N ILE A 141 16.05 -8.68 10.54
CA ILE A 141 14.73 -8.04 10.47
C ILE A 141 14.86 -6.61 9.94
N GLU A 142 15.86 -5.85 10.38
CA GLU A 142 16.10 -4.50 9.85
C GLU A 142 16.36 -4.53 8.35
N ARG A 143 17.20 -5.48 7.89
CA ARG A 143 17.48 -5.69 6.47
C ARG A 143 16.24 -6.11 5.69
N ALA A 144 15.40 -6.98 6.27
CA ALA A 144 14.15 -7.41 5.66
C ALA A 144 13.16 -6.24 5.49
N GLU A 145 13.01 -5.40 6.53
CA GLU A 145 12.18 -4.19 6.49
C GLU A 145 12.68 -3.22 5.41
N PHE A 146 14.00 -3.00 5.35
CA PHE A 146 14.59 -2.16 4.30
C PHE A 146 14.18 -2.67 2.92
N HIS A 147 14.47 -3.93 2.60
CA HIS A 147 14.16 -4.50 1.29
C HIS A 147 12.66 -4.49 0.98
N TYR A 148 11.79 -4.75 1.99
CA TYR A 148 10.34 -4.67 1.82
C TYR A 148 9.88 -3.25 1.44
N LYS A 149 10.40 -2.21 2.10
CA LYS A 149 10.04 -0.81 1.81
C LYS A 149 10.54 -0.37 0.42
N VAL A 150 11.74 -0.80 0.04
CA VAL A 150 12.28 -0.57 -1.31
C VAL A 150 11.41 -1.24 -2.35
N ALA A 151 11.04 -2.51 -2.15
CA ALA A 151 10.15 -3.25 -3.03
C ALA A 151 8.82 -2.52 -3.23
N ALA A 152 8.22 -2.04 -2.14
CA ALA A 152 6.97 -1.30 -2.19
C ALA A 152 7.07 -0.02 -3.03
N ALA A 153 8.18 0.71 -2.92
CA ALA A 153 8.40 1.93 -3.70
C ALA A 153 8.55 1.64 -5.21
N TYR A 154 9.35 0.65 -5.56
CA TYR A 154 9.50 0.22 -6.96
C TYR A 154 8.19 -0.31 -7.55
N TYR A 155 7.39 -1.03 -6.77
CA TYR A 155 6.06 -1.50 -7.20
C TYR A 155 5.14 -0.32 -7.58
N ARG A 156 5.15 0.76 -6.77
CA ARG A 156 4.31 1.93 -7.03
C ARG A 156 4.60 2.63 -8.35
N ILE A 157 5.83 2.54 -8.83
CA ILE A 157 6.27 3.12 -10.11
C ILE A 157 6.35 2.08 -11.23
N LYS A 158 5.73 0.89 -11.04
CA LYS A 158 5.69 -0.21 -12.03
C LYS A 158 7.07 -0.75 -12.45
N GLN A 159 8.10 -0.54 -11.64
CA GLN A 159 9.42 -1.15 -11.80
C GLN A 159 9.44 -2.56 -11.20
N ASN A 160 8.63 -3.45 -11.79
CA ASN A 160 8.31 -4.75 -11.22
C ASN A 160 9.55 -5.65 -11.01
N MET A 161 10.58 -5.58 -11.87
CA MET A 161 11.78 -6.41 -11.72
C MET A 161 12.60 -6.03 -10.48
N PHE A 162 12.75 -4.73 -10.20
CA PHE A 162 13.40 -4.25 -8.97
C PHE A 162 12.55 -4.56 -7.74
N SER A 163 11.25 -4.38 -7.84
CA SER A 163 10.32 -4.74 -6.77
C SER A 163 10.41 -6.22 -6.41
N LEU A 164 10.36 -7.13 -7.40
CA LEU A 164 10.50 -8.58 -7.21
C LEU A 164 11.80 -8.93 -6.49
N HIS A 165 12.93 -8.40 -6.98
CA HIS A 165 14.25 -8.67 -6.38
C HIS A 165 14.26 -8.35 -4.88
N HIS A 166 13.83 -7.16 -4.51
CA HIS A 166 13.82 -6.74 -3.11
C HIS A 166 12.75 -7.47 -2.28
N ALA A 167 11.57 -7.75 -2.85
CA ALA A 167 10.51 -8.49 -2.16
C ALA A 167 10.93 -9.95 -1.85
N GLU A 168 11.63 -10.63 -2.76
CA GLU A 168 12.17 -11.96 -2.55
C GLU A 168 13.21 -12.00 -1.41
N ILE A 169 14.10 -11.00 -1.35
CA ILE A 169 15.08 -10.87 -0.25
C ILE A 169 14.34 -10.70 1.08
N ALA A 170 13.36 -9.79 1.13
CA ALA A 170 12.57 -9.53 2.34
C ALA A 170 11.83 -10.79 2.80
N LEU A 171 11.11 -11.46 1.90
CA LEU A 171 10.37 -12.68 2.19
C LEU A 171 11.29 -13.78 2.77
N ASN A 172 12.45 -14.02 2.16
CA ASN A 172 13.41 -15.02 2.62
C ASN A 172 13.97 -14.76 4.01
N MET A 173 13.97 -13.50 4.44
CA MET A 173 14.37 -13.12 5.80
C MET A 173 13.21 -13.23 6.78
N PHE A 174 12.02 -12.71 6.45
CA PHE A 174 10.85 -12.74 7.34
C PHE A 174 10.38 -14.17 7.62
N LYS A 175 10.34 -15.06 6.63
CA LYS A 175 9.95 -16.48 6.81
C LYS A 175 10.72 -17.25 7.87
N LYS A 176 11.90 -16.74 8.29
CA LYS A 176 12.76 -17.38 9.31
C LYS A 176 12.39 -16.98 10.73
N ASN A 177 11.41 -16.10 10.91
CA ASN A 177 10.98 -15.61 12.21
C ASN A 177 9.45 -15.51 12.26
N GLU A 178 8.84 -16.37 13.09
CA GLU A 178 7.39 -16.48 13.23
C GLU A 178 6.72 -15.20 13.75
N ASP A 179 7.43 -14.37 14.54
CA ASP A 179 6.93 -13.08 15.03
C ASP A 179 6.61 -12.10 13.88
N TYR A 180 7.15 -12.35 12.68
CA TYR A 180 6.94 -11.51 11.50
C TYR A 180 6.05 -12.16 10.43
N ILE A 181 5.11 -13.03 10.85
CA ILE A 181 4.18 -13.69 9.93
C ILE A 181 3.36 -12.69 9.10
N THR A 182 2.93 -11.56 9.66
CA THR A 182 2.23 -10.48 8.94
C THR A 182 3.09 -9.86 7.84
N LYS A 183 4.40 -9.76 8.06
CA LYS A 183 5.35 -9.28 7.04
C LYS A 183 5.59 -10.33 5.95
N THR A 184 5.60 -11.59 6.32
CA THR A 184 5.63 -12.73 5.39
C THR A 184 4.41 -12.69 4.47
N ILE A 185 3.21 -12.54 5.04
CA ILE A 185 1.95 -12.39 4.29
C ILE A 185 2.03 -11.21 3.31
N SER A 186 2.43 -10.04 3.82
CA SER A 186 2.54 -8.83 3.00
C SER A 186 3.56 -8.97 1.86
N SER A 187 4.69 -9.67 2.11
CA SER A 187 5.72 -9.92 1.10
C SER A 187 5.24 -10.89 0.02
N GLU A 188 4.52 -11.96 0.41
CA GLU A 188 3.88 -12.88 -0.54
C GLU A 188 2.85 -12.15 -1.40
N MET A 189 1.99 -11.30 -0.81
CA MET A 189 1.02 -10.50 -1.57
C MET A 189 1.70 -9.54 -2.55
N MET A 190 2.81 -8.93 -2.17
CA MET A 190 3.59 -8.04 -3.04
C MET A 190 4.21 -8.80 -4.21
N LEU A 191 4.76 -9.99 -3.97
CA LEU A 191 5.29 -10.84 -5.03
C LEU A 191 4.17 -11.27 -5.99
N GLY A 192 3.03 -11.69 -5.46
CA GLY A 192 1.85 -12.02 -6.26
C GLY A 192 1.39 -10.85 -7.14
N ALA A 193 1.34 -9.63 -6.59
CA ALA A 193 0.94 -8.44 -7.34
C ALA A 193 1.93 -8.10 -8.47
N ASN A 194 3.24 -8.19 -8.21
CA ASN A 194 4.25 -8.02 -9.25
C ASN A 194 4.16 -9.08 -10.37
N LYS A 195 3.90 -10.34 -10.00
CA LYS A 195 3.72 -11.43 -10.98
C LYS A 195 2.46 -11.23 -11.80
N LEU A 196 1.38 -10.76 -11.18
CA LEU A 196 0.12 -10.42 -11.87
C LEU A 196 0.34 -9.30 -12.89
N ASP A 197 1.01 -8.21 -12.50
CA ASP A 197 1.35 -7.10 -13.41
C ASP A 197 2.21 -7.57 -14.61
N LEU A 198 3.03 -8.61 -14.42
CA LEU A 198 3.84 -9.24 -15.47
C LEU A 198 3.10 -10.35 -16.24
N LEU A 199 1.79 -10.50 -16.04
CA LEU A 199 0.92 -11.53 -16.65
C LEU A 199 1.36 -12.98 -16.34
N ARG A 200 2.11 -13.17 -15.23
CA ARG A 200 2.59 -14.49 -14.77
C ARG A 200 1.59 -15.05 -13.76
N TYR A 201 0.41 -15.40 -14.26
CA TYR A 201 -0.78 -15.68 -13.46
C TYR A 201 -0.61 -16.86 -12.48
N GLU A 202 0.00 -17.96 -12.92
CA GLU A 202 0.19 -19.15 -12.06
C GLU A 202 1.12 -18.85 -10.89
N GLU A 203 2.19 -18.09 -11.13
CA GLU A 203 3.10 -17.66 -10.07
C GLU A 203 2.43 -16.66 -9.11
N ALA A 204 1.61 -15.74 -9.65
CA ALA A 204 0.83 -14.82 -8.82
C ALA A 204 -0.13 -15.58 -7.89
N GLU A 205 -0.85 -16.58 -8.43
CA GLU A 205 -1.74 -17.42 -7.64
C GLU A 205 -1.01 -18.21 -6.55
N GLU A 206 0.18 -18.75 -6.83
CA GLU A 206 0.98 -19.46 -5.84
C GLU A 206 1.33 -18.55 -4.66
N HIS A 207 1.83 -17.36 -4.92
CA HIS A 207 2.15 -16.36 -3.88
C HIS A 207 0.92 -15.95 -3.08
N TYR A 208 -0.22 -15.68 -3.73
CA TYR A 208 -1.45 -15.32 -3.03
C TYR A 208 -2.01 -16.46 -2.18
N LYS A 209 -1.89 -17.72 -2.63
CA LYS A 209 -2.27 -18.89 -1.85
C LYS A 209 -1.35 -19.10 -0.65
N ASN A 210 -0.05 -18.86 -0.79
CA ASN A 210 0.91 -18.86 0.33
C ASN A 210 0.57 -17.78 1.37
N ALA A 211 0.19 -16.57 0.90
CA ALA A 211 -0.28 -15.50 1.76
C ALA A 211 -1.56 -15.90 2.51
N LEU A 212 -2.53 -16.53 1.82
CA LEU A 212 -3.77 -17.02 2.41
C LEU A 212 -3.50 -18.04 3.53
N ILE A 213 -2.69 -19.06 3.25
CA ILE A 213 -2.32 -20.09 4.24
C ILE A 213 -1.66 -19.45 5.47
N SER A 214 -0.72 -18.53 5.27
CA SER A 214 -0.05 -17.83 6.37
C SER A 214 -1.02 -16.96 7.18
N ALA A 215 -1.98 -16.31 6.51
CA ALA A 215 -3.01 -15.49 7.16
C ALA A 215 -4.00 -16.35 7.97
N GLU A 216 -4.35 -17.55 7.47
CA GLU A 216 -5.17 -18.53 8.20
C GLU A 216 -4.45 -19.04 9.46
N ILE A 217 -3.14 -19.34 9.37
CA ILE A 217 -2.31 -19.74 10.51
C ILE A 217 -2.26 -18.63 11.58
N ALA A 218 -2.18 -17.37 11.14
CA ALA A 218 -2.13 -16.21 12.04
C ALA A 218 -3.51 -15.77 12.57
N ASP A 219 -4.61 -16.39 12.10
CA ASP A 219 -6.01 -15.94 12.32
C ASP A 219 -6.21 -14.44 11.95
N ASP A 220 -5.45 -13.95 10.96
CA ASP A 220 -5.54 -12.57 10.47
C ASP A 220 -6.69 -12.45 9.45
N ARG A 221 -7.88 -12.13 9.96
CA ARG A 221 -9.12 -12.06 9.18
C ARG A 221 -9.03 -11.06 8.03
N LEU A 222 -8.39 -9.91 8.25
CA LEU A 222 -8.24 -8.89 7.20
C LEU A 222 -7.35 -9.39 6.07
N SER A 223 -6.21 -9.99 6.41
CA SER A 223 -5.28 -10.57 5.43
C SER A 223 -5.86 -11.76 4.68
N ILE A 224 -6.71 -12.59 5.33
CA ILE A 224 -7.46 -13.66 4.64
C ILE A 224 -8.37 -13.06 3.56
N GLY A 225 -9.13 -12.01 3.91
CA GLY A 225 -10.00 -11.31 2.95
C GLY A 225 -9.21 -10.70 1.79
N LEU A 226 -8.09 -10.07 2.09
CA LEU A 226 -7.22 -9.46 1.08
C LEU A 226 -6.58 -10.50 0.15
N ALA A 227 -6.16 -11.64 0.67
CA ALA A 227 -5.63 -12.74 -0.14
C ALA A 227 -6.71 -13.32 -1.07
N CYS A 228 -7.92 -13.54 -0.57
CA CYS A 228 -9.06 -13.95 -1.40
C CYS A 228 -9.36 -12.92 -2.49
N TYR A 229 -9.38 -11.63 -2.17
CA TYR A 229 -9.55 -10.55 -3.15
C TYR A 229 -8.49 -10.61 -4.26
N ASN A 230 -7.22 -10.72 -3.91
CA ASN A 230 -6.12 -10.77 -4.88
C ASN A 230 -6.16 -12.03 -5.76
N ILE A 231 -6.54 -13.19 -5.21
CA ILE A 231 -6.78 -14.40 -6.01
C ILE A 231 -7.93 -14.18 -6.99
N GLY A 232 -9.00 -13.52 -6.54
CA GLY A 232 -10.13 -13.13 -7.39
C GLY A 232 -9.69 -12.23 -8.56
N LEU A 233 -8.86 -11.22 -8.30
CA LEU A 233 -8.27 -10.36 -9.33
C LEU A 233 -7.43 -11.16 -10.34
N SER A 234 -6.61 -12.11 -9.87
CA SER A 234 -5.81 -12.94 -10.75
C SER A 234 -6.69 -13.78 -11.69
N TYR A 235 -7.79 -14.33 -11.19
CA TYR A 235 -8.75 -15.06 -12.04
C TYR A 235 -9.52 -14.15 -13.00
N ALA A 236 -9.92 -12.96 -12.54
CA ALA A 236 -10.59 -11.98 -13.41
C ALA A 236 -9.70 -11.56 -14.59
N ALA A 237 -8.41 -11.28 -14.32
CA ALA A 237 -7.42 -10.95 -15.35
C ALA A 237 -7.21 -12.08 -16.39
N GLN A 238 -7.48 -13.32 -16.02
CA GLN A 238 -7.47 -14.48 -16.91
C GLN A 238 -8.82 -14.74 -17.59
N ASN A 239 -9.83 -13.88 -17.42
CA ASN A 239 -11.21 -14.10 -17.85
C ASN A 239 -11.88 -15.37 -17.25
N LYS A 240 -11.34 -15.90 -16.15
CA LYS A 240 -11.91 -17.02 -15.38
C LYS A 240 -12.98 -16.50 -14.41
N ASN A 241 -14.01 -15.84 -14.94
CA ASN A 241 -14.97 -15.04 -14.19
C ASN A 241 -15.74 -15.83 -13.11
N GLN A 242 -16.01 -17.12 -13.31
CA GLN A 242 -16.67 -17.96 -12.29
C GLN A 242 -15.79 -18.17 -11.05
N MET A 243 -14.49 -18.38 -11.24
CA MET A 243 -13.54 -18.53 -10.15
C MET A 243 -13.30 -17.18 -9.45
N ALA A 244 -13.21 -16.09 -10.22
CA ALA A 244 -13.10 -14.75 -9.67
C ALA A 244 -14.31 -14.42 -8.77
N GLU A 245 -15.53 -14.71 -9.21
CA GLU A 245 -16.75 -14.54 -8.41
C GLU A 245 -16.67 -15.28 -7.07
N GLU A 246 -16.26 -16.58 -7.10
CA GLU A 246 -16.14 -17.38 -5.89
C GLU A 246 -15.21 -16.71 -4.85
N TYR A 247 -14.04 -16.23 -5.29
CA TYR A 247 -13.07 -15.64 -4.40
C TYR A 247 -13.46 -14.25 -3.91
N PHE A 248 -14.07 -13.42 -4.75
CA PHE A 248 -14.62 -12.12 -4.30
C PHE A 248 -15.75 -12.30 -3.28
N ARG A 249 -16.60 -13.32 -3.43
CA ARG A 249 -17.61 -13.66 -2.42
C ARG A 249 -16.99 -14.12 -1.11
N LYS A 250 -15.92 -14.94 -1.15
CA LYS A 250 -15.16 -15.33 0.04
C LYS A 250 -14.59 -14.09 0.77
N ALA A 251 -14.02 -13.16 0.02
CA ALA A 251 -13.50 -11.93 0.59
C ALA A 251 -14.58 -11.09 1.28
N LEU A 252 -15.72 -10.86 0.62
CA LEU A 252 -16.85 -10.08 1.18
C LEU A 252 -17.56 -10.78 2.35
N ALA A 253 -17.45 -12.10 2.48
CA ALA A 253 -17.98 -12.82 3.64
C ALA A 253 -17.17 -12.56 4.93
N ILE A 254 -15.97 -12.01 4.83
CA ILE A 254 -15.12 -11.65 5.95
C ILE A 254 -15.47 -10.23 6.39
N ARG A 255 -16.02 -10.11 7.61
CA ARG A 255 -16.52 -8.84 8.13
C ARG A 255 -15.45 -7.74 8.16
N GLU A 256 -14.25 -8.08 8.60
CA GLU A 256 -13.11 -7.16 8.71
C GLU A 256 -12.70 -6.62 7.33
N HIS A 257 -12.71 -7.48 6.31
CA HIS A 257 -12.44 -7.07 4.94
C HIS A 257 -13.58 -6.20 4.37
N TYR A 258 -14.84 -6.61 4.55
CA TYR A 258 -15.99 -5.84 4.08
C TYR A 258 -16.07 -4.44 4.73
N ALA A 259 -15.73 -4.33 6.02
CA ALA A 259 -15.75 -3.08 6.77
C ALA A 259 -14.53 -2.18 6.52
N SER A 260 -13.50 -2.67 5.81
CA SER A 260 -12.32 -1.88 5.43
C SER A 260 -12.54 -1.10 4.13
N ASP A 261 -11.60 -0.24 3.77
CA ASP A 261 -11.52 0.43 2.46
C ASP A 261 -11.50 -0.56 1.26
N LYS A 262 -11.23 -1.84 1.53
CA LYS A 262 -11.23 -2.90 0.49
C LYS A 262 -12.64 -3.44 0.20
N GLY A 263 -13.61 -3.22 1.09
CA GLY A 263 -14.98 -3.68 0.91
C GLY A 263 -15.65 -3.10 -0.34
N VAL A 264 -15.54 -1.77 -0.53
CA VAL A 264 -16.07 -1.08 -1.73
C VAL A 264 -15.39 -1.60 -2.99
N LYS A 265 -14.06 -1.77 -2.96
CA LYS A 265 -13.26 -2.31 -4.08
C LYS A 265 -13.74 -3.69 -4.49
N THR A 266 -13.87 -4.60 -3.51
CA THR A 266 -14.30 -5.98 -3.76
C THR A 266 -15.76 -6.03 -4.24
N THR A 267 -16.61 -5.14 -3.75
CA THR A 267 -18.01 -5.01 -4.21
C THR A 267 -18.05 -4.59 -5.68
N PHE A 268 -17.18 -3.65 -6.09
CA PHE A 268 -17.03 -3.23 -7.48
C PHE A 268 -16.62 -4.41 -8.38
N GLU A 269 -15.55 -5.12 -8.01
CA GLU A 269 -15.04 -6.26 -8.79
C GLU A 269 -16.07 -7.38 -8.90
N LEU A 270 -16.76 -7.71 -7.79
CA LEU A 270 -17.81 -8.73 -7.82
C LEU A 270 -18.98 -8.32 -8.70
N ALA A 271 -19.45 -7.07 -8.61
CA ALA A 271 -20.54 -6.58 -9.47
C ALA A 271 -20.15 -6.68 -10.96
N PHE A 272 -18.92 -6.31 -11.29
CA PHE A 272 -18.42 -6.37 -12.64
C PHE A 272 -18.33 -7.81 -13.18
N VAL A 273 -17.76 -8.73 -12.39
CA VAL A 273 -17.67 -10.15 -12.74
C VAL A 273 -19.05 -10.79 -12.86
N LEU A 274 -20.03 -10.40 -12.04
CA LEU A 274 -21.40 -10.89 -12.14
C LEU A 274 -22.07 -10.47 -13.46
N PHE A 275 -21.84 -9.28 -13.96
CA PHE A 275 -22.29 -8.88 -15.31
C PHE A 275 -21.65 -9.74 -16.39
N LYS A 276 -20.34 -10.00 -16.30
CA LYS A 276 -19.61 -10.88 -17.23
C LYS A 276 -20.09 -12.34 -17.16
N ASN A 277 -20.61 -12.77 -16.01
CA ASN A 277 -21.23 -14.10 -15.81
C ASN A 277 -22.72 -14.13 -16.16
N GLU A 278 -23.27 -13.07 -16.78
CA GLU A 278 -24.69 -12.95 -17.18
C GLU A 278 -25.68 -13.00 -15.99
N LYS A 279 -25.21 -12.80 -14.76
CA LYS A 279 -26.04 -12.73 -13.52
C LYS A 279 -26.58 -11.33 -13.31
N THR A 280 -27.25 -10.75 -14.34
CA THR A 280 -27.61 -9.35 -14.45
C THR A 280 -28.40 -8.81 -13.25
N VAL A 281 -29.40 -9.55 -12.75
CA VAL A 281 -30.24 -9.09 -11.63
C VAL A 281 -29.44 -8.97 -10.33
N GLU A 282 -28.58 -9.94 -10.06
CA GLU A 282 -27.71 -9.90 -8.88
C GLU A 282 -26.66 -8.78 -9.00
N ALA A 283 -26.07 -8.65 -10.19
CA ALA A 283 -25.09 -7.62 -10.51
C ALA A 283 -25.66 -6.21 -10.31
N GLN A 284 -26.89 -5.94 -10.79
CA GLN A 284 -27.57 -4.66 -10.58
C GLN A 284 -27.83 -4.36 -9.10
N ASN A 285 -28.31 -5.34 -8.35
CA ASN A 285 -28.54 -5.17 -6.92
C ASN A 285 -27.24 -4.86 -6.16
N LEU A 286 -26.14 -5.50 -6.55
CA LEU A 286 -24.84 -5.26 -5.94
C LEU A 286 -24.25 -3.92 -6.34
N LEU A 287 -24.40 -3.52 -7.62
CA LEU A 287 -24.05 -2.21 -8.13
C LEU A 287 -24.73 -1.07 -7.36
N ASP A 288 -26.05 -1.19 -7.14
CA ASP A 288 -26.83 -0.18 -6.40
C ASP A 288 -26.38 -0.08 -4.92
N LYS A 289 -26.00 -1.21 -4.32
CA LYS A 289 -25.43 -1.23 -2.96
C LYS A 289 -24.07 -0.59 -2.94
N GLY A 290 -23.22 -0.92 -3.92
CA GLY A 290 -21.86 -0.37 -4.05
C GLY A 290 -21.87 1.15 -4.26
N LEU A 291 -22.76 1.66 -5.12
CA LEU A 291 -22.95 3.10 -5.33
C LEU A 291 -23.35 3.82 -4.02
N LYS A 292 -24.31 3.27 -3.27
CA LYS A 292 -24.74 3.85 -1.99
C LYS A 292 -23.63 3.82 -0.93
N GLN A 293 -22.86 2.75 -0.91
CA GLN A 293 -21.73 2.62 0.02
C GLN A 293 -20.62 3.61 -0.33
N ALA A 294 -20.22 3.70 -1.59
CA ALA A 294 -19.20 4.62 -2.06
C ALA A 294 -19.59 6.10 -1.80
N ASP A 295 -20.86 6.47 -2.04
CA ASP A 295 -21.37 7.80 -1.75
C ASP A 295 -21.32 8.11 -0.23
N LYS A 296 -21.74 7.18 0.60
CA LYS A 296 -21.72 7.33 2.07
C LYS A 296 -20.30 7.46 2.63
N GLU A 297 -19.34 6.77 2.06
CA GLU A 297 -17.95 6.73 2.51
C GLU A 297 -17.09 7.82 1.85
N GLY A 298 -17.64 8.59 0.90
CA GLY A 298 -16.90 9.63 0.17
C GLY A 298 -15.90 9.07 -0.84
N GLU A 299 -16.10 7.83 -1.30
CA GLU A 299 -15.21 7.14 -2.23
C GLU A 299 -15.51 7.54 -3.70
N GLU A 300 -15.23 8.78 -4.04
CA GLU A 300 -15.52 9.39 -5.36
C GLU A 300 -14.91 8.60 -6.52
N GLU A 301 -13.72 8.01 -6.32
CA GLU A 301 -13.06 7.14 -7.30
C GLU A 301 -13.96 5.94 -7.64
N TYR A 302 -14.52 5.29 -6.62
CA TYR A 302 -15.38 4.13 -6.84
C TYR A 302 -16.75 4.52 -7.33
N LEU A 303 -17.27 5.71 -7.00
CA LEU A 303 -18.48 6.24 -7.65
C LEU A 303 -18.29 6.35 -9.16
N ALA A 304 -17.16 6.89 -9.62
CA ALA A 304 -16.84 6.97 -11.04
C ALA A 304 -16.73 5.58 -11.68
N LYS A 305 -16.03 4.64 -11.05
CA LYS A 305 -15.88 3.25 -11.54
C LYS A 305 -17.21 2.52 -11.62
N PHE A 306 -18.06 2.59 -10.60
CA PHE A 306 -19.40 2.01 -10.62
C PHE A 306 -20.29 2.62 -11.71
N ASN A 307 -20.19 3.94 -11.96
CA ASN A 307 -20.93 4.60 -13.01
C ASN A 307 -20.50 4.12 -14.41
N ILE A 308 -19.24 3.75 -14.61
CA ILE A 308 -18.77 3.13 -15.87
C ILE A 308 -19.48 1.79 -16.07
N ILE A 309 -19.52 0.91 -15.06
CA ILE A 309 -20.24 -0.37 -15.15
C ILE A 309 -21.75 -0.13 -15.41
N ARG A 310 -22.34 0.83 -14.68
CA ARG A 310 -23.74 1.21 -14.88
C ARG A 310 -24.02 1.65 -16.32
N ALA A 311 -23.14 2.47 -16.90
CA ALA A 311 -23.24 2.90 -18.29
C ALA A 311 -23.19 1.71 -19.26
N MET A 312 -22.29 0.77 -19.03
CA MET A 312 -22.13 -0.41 -19.90
C MET A 312 -23.38 -1.31 -19.89
N TYR A 313 -23.87 -1.66 -18.69
CA TYR A 313 -24.81 -2.77 -18.52
C TYR A 313 -26.25 -2.36 -18.14
N CYS A 314 -26.46 -1.14 -17.64
CA CYS A 314 -27.77 -0.73 -17.11
C CYS A 314 -28.41 0.44 -17.84
N VAL A 315 -27.68 1.19 -18.67
CA VAL A 315 -28.20 2.35 -19.43
C VAL A 315 -28.40 1.98 -20.88
N ASN A 316 -29.65 2.14 -21.38
CA ASN A 316 -30.01 1.83 -22.76
C ASN A 316 -29.90 3.06 -23.67
N ASP A 317 -30.16 4.27 -23.16
CA ASP A 317 -30.05 5.49 -23.97
C ASP A 317 -28.60 5.82 -24.27
N SER A 318 -28.28 5.95 -25.55
CA SER A 318 -26.92 6.14 -26.05
C SER A 318 -26.33 7.49 -25.60
N SER A 319 -27.16 8.54 -25.45
CA SER A 319 -26.69 9.86 -25.02
C SER A 319 -26.38 9.87 -23.52
N GLU A 320 -27.26 9.28 -22.70
CA GLU A 320 -27.05 9.12 -21.27
C GLU A 320 -25.82 8.25 -20.99
N LYS A 321 -25.71 7.10 -21.70
CA LYS A 321 -24.55 6.20 -21.61
C LYS A 321 -23.25 6.95 -21.87
N LYS A 322 -23.18 7.71 -22.98
CA LYS A 322 -22.01 8.48 -23.35
C LYS A 322 -21.67 9.53 -22.30
N GLN A 323 -22.65 10.29 -21.84
CA GLN A 323 -22.44 11.33 -20.83
C GLN A 323 -21.91 10.75 -19.52
N LEU A 324 -22.45 9.61 -19.08
CA LEU A 324 -22.02 8.95 -17.86
C LEU A 324 -20.58 8.44 -17.97
N LEU A 325 -20.19 7.86 -19.10
CA LEU A 325 -18.82 7.43 -19.38
C LEU A 325 -17.87 8.62 -19.43
N ASP A 326 -18.21 9.67 -20.18
CA ASP A 326 -17.34 10.85 -20.32
C ASP A 326 -17.10 11.53 -18.97
N ASN A 327 -18.14 11.74 -18.15
CA ASN A 327 -17.98 12.33 -16.82
C ASN A 327 -17.12 11.46 -15.88
N SER A 328 -17.34 10.14 -15.91
CA SER A 328 -16.59 9.22 -15.04
C SER A 328 -15.11 9.15 -15.42
N PHE A 329 -14.80 9.05 -16.70
CA PHE A 329 -13.41 9.05 -17.17
C PHE A 329 -12.74 10.41 -16.94
N GLN A 330 -13.44 11.53 -17.18
CA GLN A 330 -12.91 12.86 -16.89
C GLN A 330 -12.46 12.96 -15.41
N TYR A 331 -13.29 12.51 -14.49
CA TYR A 331 -12.92 12.49 -13.05
C TYR A 331 -11.65 11.69 -12.78
N LEU A 332 -11.56 10.45 -13.31
CA LEU A 332 -10.40 9.58 -13.10
C LEU A 332 -9.12 10.19 -13.74
N GLU A 333 -9.22 10.83 -14.90
CA GLU A 333 -8.13 11.51 -15.58
C GLU A 333 -7.65 12.76 -14.80
N GLU A 334 -8.57 13.58 -14.29
CA GLU A 334 -8.26 14.74 -13.43
C GLU A 334 -7.52 14.32 -12.15
N LYS A 335 -7.88 13.16 -11.60
CA LYS A 335 -7.17 12.55 -10.45
C LYS A 335 -5.88 11.81 -10.84
N LYS A 336 -5.52 11.79 -12.14
CA LYS A 336 -4.33 11.12 -12.69
C LYS A 336 -4.29 9.61 -12.38
N LEU A 337 -5.45 8.97 -12.28
CA LEU A 337 -5.58 7.53 -12.04
C LEU A 337 -5.43 6.75 -13.36
N TRP A 338 -4.30 6.97 -14.06
CA TRP A 338 -4.10 6.52 -15.43
C TRP A 338 -4.12 4.99 -15.60
N VAL A 339 -3.74 4.22 -14.58
CA VAL A 339 -3.82 2.76 -14.61
C VAL A 339 -5.27 2.31 -14.63
N ASP A 340 -6.11 2.84 -13.73
CA ASP A 340 -7.54 2.55 -13.69
C ASP A 340 -8.26 3.01 -14.95
N VAL A 341 -7.85 4.18 -15.49
CA VAL A 341 -8.36 4.71 -16.77
C VAL A 341 -8.04 3.75 -17.88
N GLU A 342 -6.82 3.26 -18.01
CA GLU A 342 -6.41 2.32 -19.07
C GLU A 342 -7.20 1.02 -18.98
N GLU A 343 -7.29 0.41 -17.80
CA GLU A 343 -8.00 -0.86 -17.58
C GLU A 343 -9.49 -0.74 -17.90
N LEU A 344 -10.18 0.30 -17.38
CA LEU A 344 -11.61 0.47 -17.59
C LEU A 344 -11.96 0.91 -19.02
N ILE A 345 -11.13 1.72 -19.68
CA ILE A 345 -11.33 2.07 -21.09
C ILE A 345 -11.18 0.82 -21.97
N GLN A 346 -10.23 -0.06 -21.66
CA GLN A 346 -10.10 -1.35 -22.36
C GLN A 346 -11.38 -2.18 -22.23
N GLU A 347 -11.95 -2.27 -21.03
CA GLU A 347 -13.20 -3.00 -20.77
C GLU A 347 -14.38 -2.38 -21.54
N VAL A 348 -14.47 -1.06 -21.65
CA VAL A 348 -15.49 -0.38 -22.45
C VAL A 348 -15.28 -0.65 -23.94
N ALA A 349 -14.05 -0.67 -24.43
CA ALA A 349 -13.75 -1.02 -25.82
C ALA A 349 -14.17 -2.47 -26.12
N ASP A 350 -13.88 -3.39 -25.22
CA ASP A 350 -14.26 -4.81 -25.35
C ASP A 350 -15.78 -5.00 -25.29
N TYR A 351 -16.48 -4.25 -24.45
CA TYR A 351 -17.95 -4.21 -24.43
C TYR A 351 -18.51 -3.80 -25.80
N TYR A 352 -18.07 -2.68 -26.38
CA TYR A 352 -18.55 -2.26 -27.70
C TYR A 352 -18.16 -3.25 -28.81
N ARG A 353 -17.01 -3.93 -28.71
CA ARG A 353 -16.59 -4.96 -29.65
C ARG A 353 -17.52 -6.16 -29.64
N ILE A 354 -17.99 -6.61 -28.45
CA ILE A 354 -18.96 -7.71 -28.32
C ILE A 354 -20.28 -7.37 -29.00
N PHE A 355 -20.72 -6.10 -28.95
CA PHE A 355 -21.93 -5.63 -29.60
C PHE A 355 -21.70 -5.17 -31.05
N GLU A 356 -20.55 -5.47 -31.67
CA GLU A 356 -20.19 -5.11 -33.06
C GLU A 356 -20.25 -3.62 -33.35
N ASP A 357 -20.23 -2.75 -32.35
CA ASP A 357 -20.13 -1.29 -32.50
C ASP A 357 -18.68 -0.88 -32.77
N HIS A 358 -18.23 -1.10 -33.99
CA HIS A 358 -16.86 -0.84 -34.43
C HIS A 358 -16.43 0.63 -34.23
N LYS A 359 -17.37 1.59 -34.38
CA LYS A 359 -17.07 3.01 -34.23
C LYS A 359 -16.65 3.34 -32.81
N ASN A 360 -17.43 2.92 -31.82
CA ASN A 360 -17.11 3.14 -30.41
C ASN A 360 -15.93 2.27 -29.99
N THR A 361 -15.80 1.05 -30.47
CA THR A 361 -14.62 0.21 -30.23
C THR A 361 -13.32 0.93 -30.58
N ILE A 362 -13.22 1.49 -31.81
CA ILE A 362 -12.02 2.24 -32.25
C ILE A 362 -11.80 3.47 -31.36
N LEU A 363 -12.86 4.23 -31.09
CA LEU A 363 -12.78 5.44 -30.24
C LEU A 363 -12.17 5.14 -28.88
N TYR A 364 -12.60 4.05 -28.21
CA TYR A 364 -12.09 3.69 -26.90
C TYR A 364 -10.70 3.06 -26.96
N LEU A 365 -10.34 2.29 -28.01
CA LEU A 365 -8.98 1.81 -28.22
C LEU A 365 -7.96 2.95 -28.40
N ASP A 366 -8.33 4.04 -29.11
CA ASP A 366 -7.48 5.23 -29.20
C ASP A 366 -7.26 5.89 -27.82
N LYS A 367 -8.30 5.92 -26.98
CA LYS A 367 -8.17 6.39 -25.58
C LYS A 367 -7.27 5.48 -24.74
N VAL A 368 -7.28 4.14 -24.93
CA VAL A 368 -6.35 3.21 -24.28
C VAL A 368 -4.89 3.58 -24.61
N ILE A 369 -4.60 3.83 -25.89
CA ILE A 369 -3.26 4.23 -26.32
C ILE A 369 -2.84 5.54 -25.65
N HIS A 370 -3.76 6.50 -25.52
CA HIS A 370 -3.50 7.76 -24.83
C HIS A 370 -3.16 7.54 -23.35
N ALA A 371 -3.95 6.73 -22.63
CA ALA A 371 -3.71 6.41 -21.22
C ALA A 371 -2.37 5.70 -21.00
N LYS A 372 -2.03 4.71 -21.86
CA LYS A 372 -0.71 4.05 -21.84
C LYS A 372 0.45 5.03 -22.01
N ASN A 373 0.33 5.97 -22.94
CA ASN A 373 1.35 7.00 -23.13
C ASN A 373 1.49 7.92 -21.89
N LYS A 374 0.42 8.19 -21.17
CA LYS A 374 0.50 8.93 -19.89
C LYS A 374 1.24 8.14 -18.81
N ILE A 375 0.96 6.83 -18.71
CA ILE A 375 1.65 5.94 -17.76
C ILE A 375 3.14 5.88 -18.08
N LEU A 376 3.52 5.71 -19.36
CA LEU A 376 4.93 5.64 -19.78
C LEU A 376 5.69 6.94 -19.51
N ARG A 377 5.08 8.12 -19.75
CA ARG A 377 5.74 9.41 -19.47
C ARG A 377 6.01 9.62 -17.98
N VAL A 378 5.10 9.18 -17.11
CA VAL A 378 5.37 9.20 -15.68
C VAL A 378 6.59 8.34 -15.33
N SER A 379 6.84 7.24 -16.05
CA SER A 379 8.04 6.40 -15.86
C SER A 379 9.31 7.06 -16.38
N GLU A 380 9.24 7.80 -17.50
CA GLU A 380 10.39 8.49 -18.13
C GLU A 380 10.87 9.72 -17.33
N GLU A 381 9.97 10.40 -16.60
CA GLU A 381 10.34 11.48 -15.67
C GLU A 381 11.13 10.95 -14.45
N LEU A 382 11.33 9.62 -14.38
CA LEU A 382 11.95 8.87 -13.29
C LEU A 382 13.39 8.41 -13.61
N GLU A 383 13.80 8.46 -14.87
CA GLU A 383 15.17 8.21 -15.35
C GLU A 383 16.00 9.49 -15.35
#